data_9fdbe9155143c61bd84929118a51ac72
#
_entry.id   9fdbe9155143c61bd84929118a51ac72
#
_cell.length_a   1.000
_cell.length_b   1.000
_cell.length_c   1.000
_cell.angle_alpha   90.00
_cell.angle_beta   90.00
_cell.angle_gamma   90.00
#
_symmetry.space_group_name_H-M   'P 1'
#
loop_
_entity.id
_entity.type
_entity.pdbx_description
1 polymer ?
#
loop_
_entity_poly.entity_id
_entity_poly.type
_entity_poly.pdbx_seq_one_letter_code
_entity_poly.pdbx_strand_id
1 'polypeptide(L)'
;RCAIRLVELPAAGLEHRASSTLIRSRDELPKPGEPGVPRGYQRFLALASNEYFHAWHVKRTKPAAFMPYRLDRRNHTRSLWVFEGITSYYQDLFLLRSGLIGVQAYLQRLGEHLTRVYRTPGRLRQSLAASSFDAWDSLYKPDANSPNAGVSYYTKGALVALALDLTLRAAPEPHSLAEIMDALWDRYGARDVGVPEDGFEQLANEVSGLDLGAFFAGAVRGTDDLPLKELLADFGVALEMRA
;
A
#
# COMPACT_ATOMS: atom_id res chain seq x y z
N ARG A 1 19.53 6.29 -9.06
CA ARG A 1 20.55 5.33 -8.55
C ARG A 1 19.92 4.45 -7.49
N CYS A 2 20.20 3.14 -7.50
CA CYS A 2 19.75 2.19 -6.48
C CYS A 2 20.99 1.64 -5.76
N ALA A 3 21.00 1.68 -4.44
CA ALA A 3 22.00 1.04 -3.60
C ALA A 3 21.37 -0.17 -2.89
N ILE A 4 21.98 -1.35 -3.04
CA ILE A 4 21.52 -2.58 -2.39
C ILE A 4 22.57 -3.01 -1.39
N ARG A 5 22.15 -3.19 -0.13
CA ARG A 5 23.00 -3.70 0.95
C ARG A 5 22.51 -5.07 1.38
N LEU A 6 23.34 -6.06 1.26
CA LEU A 6 23.06 -7.44 1.68
C LEU A 6 23.60 -7.66 3.08
N VAL A 7 22.75 -7.99 4.01
CA VAL A 7 23.07 -8.20 5.44
C VAL A 7 22.17 -9.27 6.04
N GLU A 8 22.51 -9.76 7.22
CA GLU A 8 21.70 -10.69 8.01
C GLU A 8 20.70 -9.96 8.93
N LEU A 9 20.28 -8.76 8.56
CA LEU A 9 19.39 -7.89 9.35
C LEU A 9 17.96 -7.89 8.79
N PRO A 10 16.99 -7.39 9.56
CA PRO A 10 15.63 -7.20 9.05
C PRO A 10 15.62 -6.42 7.74
N ALA A 11 14.67 -6.77 6.87
CA ALA A 11 14.48 -6.09 5.62
C ALA A 11 14.09 -4.63 5.85
N ALA A 12 14.69 -3.72 5.10
CA ALA A 12 14.33 -2.30 5.09
C ALA A 12 14.53 -1.71 3.70
N GLY A 13 13.73 -0.71 3.37
CA GLY A 13 13.90 0.15 2.22
C GLY A 13 13.88 1.60 2.66
N LEU A 14 14.50 2.46 1.87
CA LEU A 14 14.43 3.89 2.05
C LEU A 14 14.51 4.57 0.69
N GLU A 15 13.43 5.20 0.36
CA GLU A 15 13.22 5.93 -0.87
C GLU A 15 13.87 7.33 -0.81
N HIS A 16 14.39 7.77 -1.92
CA HIS A 16 14.89 9.11 -2.17
C HIS A 16 14.35 9.64 -3.50
N ARG A 17 14.45 10.95 -3.73
CA ARG A 17 13.91 11.57 -4.95
C ARG A 17 14.51 11.01 -6.26
N ALA A 18 15.74 10.54 -6.24
CA ALA A 18 16.46 10.03 -7.41
C ALA A 18 17.32 8.78 -7.12
N SER A 19 17.11 8.15 -5.98
CA SER A 19 17.79 6.91 -5.58
C SER A 19 16.97 6.15 -4.55
N SER A 20 17.29 4.88 -4.32
CA SER A 20 16.74 4.06 -3.25
C SER A 20 17.85 3.26 -2.60
N THR A 21 17.70 2.99 -1.31
CA THR A 21 18.57 2.08 -0.57
C THR A 21 17.75 0.88 -0.10
N LEU A 22 18.21 -0.31 -0.41
CA LEU A 22 17.54 -1.56 -0.02
C LEU A 22 18.45 -2.35 0.91
N ILE A 23 17.88 -2.88 1.99
CA ILE A 23 18.55 -3.79 2.92
C ILE A 23 17.80 -5.11 2.89
N ARG A 24 18.50 -6.20 2.52
CA ARG A 24 17.91 -7.54 2.41
C ARG A 24 18.91 -8.62 2.81
N SER A 25 18.38 -9.79 3.19
CA SER A 25 19.22 -10.97 3.38
C SER A 25 19.79 -11.44 2.04
N ARG A 26 21.04 -11.88 2.07
CA ARG A 26 21.69 -12.51 0.92
C ARG A 26 20.96 -13.77 0.46
N ASP A 27 20.34 -14.50 1.40
CA ASP A 27 19.59 -15.73 1.12
C ASP A 27 18.30 -15.50 0.31
N GLU A 28 17.85 -14.25 0.19
CA GLU A 28 16.71 -13.89 -0.64
C GLU A 28 17.07 -13.65 -2.12
N LEU A 29 18.35 -13.59 -2.45
CA LEU A 29 18.80 -13.48 -3.84
C LEU A 29 18.73 -14.85 -4.54
N PRO A 30 18.51 -14.87 -5.87
CA PRO A 30 18.47 -16.12 -6.62
C PRO A 30 19.81 -16.83 -6.57
N LYS A 31 19.78 -18.16 -6.47
CA LYS A 31 20.97 -18.99 -6.49
C LYS A 31 21.18 -19.60 -7.89
N PRO A 32 22.40 -19.77 -8.35
CA PRO A 32 22.67 -20.43 -9.62
C PRO A 32 21.99 -21.81 -9.68
N GLY A 33 21.24 -22.07 -10.78
CA GLY A 33 20.53 -23.33 -10.97
C GLY A 33 19.18 -23.44 -10.25
N GLU A 34 18.76 -22.46 -9.47
CA GLU A 34 17.44 -22.42 -8.84
C GLU A 34 16.38 -21.99 -9.88
N PRO A 35 15.34 -22.81 -10.15
CA PRO A 35 14.36 -22.48 -11.17
C PRO A 35 13.36 -21.44 -10.69
N GLY A 36 12.91 -20.59 -11.63
CA GLY A 36 11.83 -19.62 -11.39
C GLY A 36 12.21 -18.45 -10.48
N VAL A 37 11.23 -17.90 -9.76
CA VAL A 37 11.38 -16.75 -8.85
C VAL A 37 11.02 -17.22 -7.43
N PRO A 38 12.00 -17.64 -6.60
CA PRO A 38 11.76 -18.11 -5.25
C PRO A 38 11.09 -17.05 -4.36
N ARG A 39 10.35 -17.48 -3.34
CA ARG A 39 9.63 -16.57 -2.42
C ARG A 39 10.52 -15.49 -1.79
N GLY A 40 11.76 -15.82 -1.44
CA GLY A 40 12.73 -14.85 -0.95
C GLY A 40 12.99 -13.75 -1.97
N TYR A 41 13.27 -14.16 -3.19
CA TYR A 41 13.53 -13.22 -4.28
C TYR A 41 12.27 -12.41 -4.68
N GLN A 42 11.06 -13.00 -4.61
CA GLN A 42 9.82 -12.22 -4.78
C GLN A 42 9.69 -11.10 -3.74
N ARG A 43 10.08 -11.36 -2.48
CA ARG A 43 10.08 -10.32 -1.42
C ARG A 43 11.11 -9.22 -1.71
N PHE A 44 12.29 -9.58 -2.20
CA PHE A 44 13.28 -8.61 -2.63
C PHE A 44 12.76 -7.74 -3.78
N LEU A 45 12.19 -8.36 -4.81
CA LEU A 45 11.62 -7.65 -5.96
C LEU A 45 10.46 -6.73 -5.56
N ALA A 46 9.60 -7.19 -4.64
CA ALA A 46 8.51 -6.38 -4.12
C ALA A 46 9.03 -5.14 -3.38
N LEU A 47 10.06 -5.28 -2.54
CA LEU A 47 10.70 -4.12 -1.92
C LEU A 47 11.29 -3.18 -2.96
N ALA A 48 12.00 -3.70 -3.96
CA ALA A 48 12.57 -2.87 -5.02
C ALA A 48 11.48 -2.11 -5.79
N SER A 49 10.35 -2.76 -6.09
CA SER A 49 9.18 -2.15 -6.72
C SER A 49 8.56 -1.04 -5.85
N ASN A 50 8.43 -1.30 -4.54
CA ASN A 50 7.93 -0.35 -3.56
C ASN A 50 8.78 0.94 -3.54
N GLU A 51 10.09 0.80 -3.32
CA GLU A 51 11.02 1.93 -3.24
C GLU A 51 11.14 2.70 -4.57
N TYR A 52 10.98 2.00 -5.70
CA TYR A 52 10.96 2.65 -7.00
C TYR A 52 9.70 3.48 -7.21
N PHE A 53 8.52 2.97 -6.80
CA PHE A 53 7.26 3.71 -6.89
C PHE A 53 7.26 4.96 -6.01
N HIS A 54 7.89 4.91 -4.86
CA HIS A 54 8.08 6.06 -3.98
C HIS A 54 8.84 7.24 -4.61
N ALA A 55 9.58 7.04 -5.69
CA ALA A 55 10.19 8.15 -6.43
C ALA A 55 9.15 9.17 -6.93
N TRP A 56 7.92 8.72 -7.17
CA TRP A 56 6.78 9.58 -7.50
C TRP A 56 5.86 9.77 -6.30
N HIS A 57 5.39 8.68 -5.76
CA HIS A 57 4.36 8.59 -4.74
C HIS A 57 4.99 8.41 -3.37
N VAL A 58 5.48 9.41 -2.90
CA VAL A 58 5.78 10.18 -1.71
C VAL A 58 6.89 11.21 -1.93
N LYS A 59 7.84 10.99 -2.82
CA LYS A 59 8.94 11.97 -3.00
C LYS A 59 8.53 13.17 -3.83
N ARG A 60 7.50 13.07 -4.64
CA ARG A 60 6.94 14.17 -5.43
C ARG A 60 5.49 14.45 -5.08
N THR A 61 4.65 13.42 -5.12
CA THR A 61 3.27 13.50 -4.63
C THR A 61 3.28 13.11 -3.16
N LYS A 62 3.02 14.05 -2.25
CA LYS A 62 3.15 13.85 -0.79
C LYS A 62 2.06 14.60 -0.02
N PRO A 63 1.78 14.24 1.24
CA PRO A 63 0.84 14.97 2.08
C PRO A 63 1.22 16.46 2.22
N ALA A 64 0.23 17.34 2.22
CA ALA A 64 0.45 18.77 2.48
C ALA A 64 1.09 19.00 3.85
N ALA A 65 0.78 18.17 4.85
CA ALA A 65 1.39 18.19 6.16
C ALA A 65 2.93 17.96 6.15
N PHE A 66 3.47 17.42 5.05
CA PHE A 66 4.90 17.18 4.85
C PHE A 66 5.58 18.26 3.98
N MET A 67 4.91 19.37 3.71
CA MET A 67 5.42 20.45 2.87
C MET A 67 5.40 21.81 3.59
N PRO A 68 6.55 22.29 4.04
CA PRO A 68 7.86 21.62 4.11
C PRO A 68 7.92 20.59 5.24
N TYR A 69 8.83 19.63 5.15
CA TYR A 69 9.12 18.73 6.28
C TYR A 69 9.65 19.54 7.48
N ARG A 70 9.08 19.28 8.62
CA ARG A 70 9.51 19.84 9.90
C ARG A 70 10.37 18.82 10.63
N LEU A 71 11.68 18.96 10.54
CA LEU A 71 12.64 18.04 11.16
C LEU A 71 12.79 18.24 12.67
N ASP A 72 12.25 19.33 13.20
CA ASP A 72 12.23 19.69 14.63
C ASP A 72 11.06 19.06 15.42
N ARG A 73 10.13 18.41 14.73
CA ARG A 73 8.95 17.77 15.31
C ARG A 73 8.45 16.60 14.47
N ARG A 74 7.53 15.82 15.02
CA ARG A 74 6.80 14.79 14.28
C ARG A 74 5.86 15.46 13.28
N ASN A 75 5.82 14.91 12.07
CA ASN A 75 4.86 15.31 11.05
C ASN A 75 3.77 14.25 11.01
N HIS A 76 2.53 14.63 11.29
CA HIS A 76 1.38 13.74 11.33
C HIS A 76 0.48 13.99 10.13
N THR A 77 -0.09 12.93 9.60
CA THR A 77 -1.16 12.96 8.58
C THR A 77 -2.04 11.74 8.73
N ARG A 78 -3.31 11.85 8.40
CA ARG A 78 -4.25 10.72 8.36
C ARG A 78 -4.20 9.97 7.03
N SER A 79 -3.40 10.45 6.08
CA SER A 79 -3.36 9.96 4.71
C SER A 79 -2.12 9.11 4.38
N LEU A 80 -1.31 8.65 5.37
CA LEU A 80 -0.18 7.73 5.08
C LEU A 80 -0.61 6.47 4.35
N TRP A 81 -1.82 5.96 4.60
CA TRP A 81 -2.37 4.82 3.88
C TRP A 81 -2.47 5.06 2.35
N VAL A 82 -2.69 6.30 1.91
CA VAL A 82 -2.66 6.67 0.49
C VAL A 82 -1.24 6.47 -0.05
N PHE A 83 -0.22 6.97 0.67
CA PHE A 83 1.16 7.01 0.19
C PHE A 83 1.89 5.68 0.36
N GLU A 84 1.58 4.94 1.40
CA GLU A 84 2.22 3.67 1.73
C GLU A 84 1.35 2.45 1.34
N GLY A 85 0.05 2.53 1.63
CA GLY A 85 -0.88 1.45 1.33
C GLY A 85 -1.06 1.26 -0.18
N ILE A 86 -1.28 2.34 -0.94
CA ILE A 86 -1.38 2.27 -2.40
C ILE A 86 -0.04 1.81 -3.00
N THR A 87 1.09 2.28 -2.48
CA THR A 87 2.40 1.79 -2.90
C THR A 87 2.56 0.28 -2.64
N SER A 88 2.10 -0.20 -1.49
CA SER A 88 2.09 -1.63 -1.14
C SER A 88 1.16 -2.45 -2.05
N TYR A 89 0.07 -1.88 -2.54
CA TYR A 89 -0.77 -2.49 -3.56
C TYR A 89 -0.05 -2.60 -4.90
N TYR A 90 0.51 -1.50 -5.38
CA TYR A 90 1.20 -1.47 -6.66
C TYR A 90 2.50 -2.27 -6.68
N GLN A 91 3.21 -2.39 -5.56
CA GLN A 91 4.46 -3.16 -5.52
C GLN A 91 4.29 -4.59 -6.05
N ASP A 92 3.23 -5.29 -5.64
CA ASP A 92 2.95 -6.66 -6.07
C ASP A 92 2.29 -6.71 -7.45
N LEU A 93 1.41 -5.76 -7.75
CA LEU A 93 0.76 -5.65 -9.05
C LEU A 93 1.77 -5.38 -10.17
N PHE A 94 2.79 -4.58 -9.92
CA PHE A 94 3.85 -4.33 -10.92
C PHE A 94 4.71 -5.57 -11.17
N LEU A 95 4.96 -6.41 -10.18
CA LEU A 95 5.63 -7.70 -10.41
C LEU A 95 4.83 -8.61 -11.33
N LEU A 96 3.50 -8.62 -11.17
CA LEU A 96 2.60 -9.35 -12.05
C LEU A 96 2.59 -8.75 -13.47
N ARG A 97 2.38 -7.44 -13.57
CA ARG A 97 2.28 -6.74 -14.87
C ARG A 97 3.58 -6.79 -15.69
N SER A 98 4.72 -6.80 -15.01
CA SER A 98 6.04 -6.94 -15.66
C SER A 98 6.40 -8.38 -16.03
N GLY A 99 5.57 -9.36 -15.66
CA GLY A 99 5.84 -10.78 -15.90
C GLY A 99 6.92 -11.39 -15.02
N LEU A 100 7.38 -10.67 -13.99
CA LEU A 100 8.36 -11.20 -13.02
C LEU A 100 7.77 -12.29 -12.14
N ILE A 101 6.46 -12.23 -11.87
CA ILE A 101 5.71 -13.29 -11.19
C ILE A 101 4.44 -13.63 -11.97
N GLY A 102 3.99 -14.88 -11.87
CA GLY A 102 2.71 -15.30 -12.47
C GLY A 102 1.51 -15.00 -11.55
N VAL A 103 0.30 -15.14 -12.09
CA VAL A 103 -0.97 -14.90 -11.38
C VAL A 103 -1.07 -15.68 -10.08
N GLN A 104 -0.65 -16.96 -10.07
CA GLN A 104 -0.71 -17.78 -8.86
C GLN A 104 0.18 -17.24 -7.74
N ALA A 105 1.39 -16.79 -8.06
CA ALA A 105 2.29 -16.18 -7.08
C ALA A 105 1.73 -14.85 -6.55
N TYR A 106 1.12 -14.04 -7.42
CA TYR A 106 0.43 -12.81 -7.01
C TYR A 106 -0.72 -13.10 -6.05
N LEU A 107 -1.62 -14.04 -6.39
CA LEU A 107 -2.74 -14.42 -5.53
C LEU A 107 -2.29 -15.00 -4.19
N GLN A 108 -1.17 -15.73 -4.17
CA GLN A 108 -0.58 -16.22 -2.94
C GLN A 108 -0.08 -15.09 -2.03
N ARG A 109 0.57 -14.07 -2.58
CA ARG A 109 1.00 -12.88 -1.85
C ARG A 109 -0.18 -12.08 -1.34
N LEU A 110 -1.23 -11.92 -2.17
CA LEU A 110 -2.49 -11.31 -1.74
C LEU A 110 -3.11 -12.07 -0.57
N GLY A 111 -3.12 -13.41 -0.59
CA GLY A 111 -3.57 -14.26 0.50
C GLY A 111 -2.76 -14.06 1.80
N GLU A 112 -1.46 -13.79 1.69
CA GLU A 112 -0.61 -13.45 2.85
C GLU A 112 -0.99 -12.09 3.45
N HIS A 113 -1.30 -11.07 2.63
CA HIS A 113 -1.78 -9.76 3.10
C HIS A 113 -3.15 -9.87 3.77
N LEU A 114 -4.09 -10.59 3.15
CA LEU A 114 -5.40 -10.87 3.71
C LEU A 114 -5.28 -11.57 5.07
N THR A 115 -4.51 -12.66 5.13
CA THR A 115 -4.28 -13.42 6.36
C THR A 115 -3.73 -12.53 7.48
N ARG A 116 -2.74 -11.69 7.16
CA ARG A 116 -2.13 -10.78 8.13
C ARG A 116 -3.15 -9.79 8.70
N VAL A 117 -3.98 -9.17 7.86
CA VAL A 117 -4.99 -8.21 8.31
C VAL A 117 -6.09 -8.90 9.09
N TYR A 118 -6.68 -9.98 8.57
CA TYR A 118 -7.82 -10.64 9.21
C TYR A 118 -7.45 -11.34 10.53
N ARG A 119 -6.20 -11.79 10.70
CA ARG A 119 -5.70 -12.34 11.98
C ARG A 119 -5.31 -11.27 13.01
N THR A 120 -5.36 -9.99 12.66
CA THR A 120 -5.04 -8.88 13.58
C THR A 120 -6.33 -8.30 14.17
N PRO A 121 -6.68 -8.57 15.44
CA PRO A 121 -7.91 -8.07 16.07
C PRO A 121 -7.98 -6.54 16.10
N GLY A 122 -6.83 -5.87 16.15
CA GLY A 122 -6.71 -4.41 16.11
C GLY A 122 -7.36 -3.76 14.89
N ARG A 123 -7.55 -4.50 13.78
CA ARG A 123 -8.28 -4.00 12.60
C ARG A 123 -9.71 -3.54 12.89
N LEU A 124 -10.34 -4.11 13.95
CA LEU A 124 -11.69 -3.78 14.40
C LEU A 124 -11.70 -2.68 15.48
N ARG A 125 -10.53 -2.18 15.88
CA ARG A 125 -10.36 -1.19 16.95
C ARG A 125 -9.75 0.11 16.47
N GLN A 126 -8.83 0.07 15.54
CA GLN A 126 -8.17 1.25 14.98
C GLN A 126 -8.53 1.43 13.51
N SER A 127 -9.01 2.62 13.17
CA SER A 127 -9.25 2.99 11.78
C SER A 127 -7.93 3.16 11.01
N LEU A 128 -8.00 3.08 9.69
CA LEU A 128 -6.83 3.26 8.83
C LEU A 128 -6.27 4.69 8.91
N ALA A 129 -7.16 5.68 9.02
CA ALA A 129 -6.79 7.08 9.23
C ALA A 129 -6.08 7.31 10.59
N ALA A 130 -6.58 6.68 11.67
CA ALA A 130 -5.93 6.74 12.99
C ALA A 130 -4.56 6.03 12.95
N SER A 131 -4.46 4.85 12.34
CA SER A 131 -3.18 4.16 12.15
C SER A 131 -2.15 5.01 11.40
N SER A 132 -2.58 5.73 10.37
CA SER A 132 -1.73 6.68 9.63
C SER A 132 -1.25 7.82 10.52
N PHE A 133 -2.14 8.40 11.32
CA PHE A 133 -1.81 9.53 12.19
C PHE A 133 -0.87 9.13 13.33
N ASP A 134 -1.12 7.97 13.95
CA ASP A 134 -0.39 7.46 15.12
C ASP A 134 0.88 6.67 14.74
N ALA A 135 1.32 6.71 13.47
CA ALA A 135 2.43 5.90 12.96
C ALA A 135 3.67 5.92 13.86
N TRP A 136 4.07 7.11 14.33
CA TRP A 136 5.26 7.30 15.17
C TRP A 136 5.16 6.67 16.55
N ASP A 137 3.95 6.54 17.09
CA ASP A 137 3.72 6.08 18.45
C ASP A 137 3.26 4.62 18.52
N SER A 138 2.68 4.10 17.44
CA SER A 138 2.17 2.73 17.38
C SER A 138 2.98 1.83 16.45
N LEU A 139 3.02 2.11 15.15
CA LEU A 139 3.60 1.20 14.17
C LEU A 139 5.12 1.07 14.31
N TYR A 140 5.81 2.18 14.57
CA TYR A 140 7.28 2.21 14.73
C TYR A 140 7.77 1.94 16.15
N LYS A 141 6.85 1.76 17.10
CA LYS A 141 7.14 1.38 18.48
C LYS A 141 6.20 0.28 18.97
N PRO A 142 6.21 -0.89 18.28
CA PRO A 142 5.30 -1.97 18.62
C PRO A 142 5.64 -2.56 20.01
N ASP A 143 4.59 -2.97 20.70
CA ASP A 143 4.65 -3.76 21.92
C ASP A 143 3.92 -5.09 21.73
N ALA A 144 3.88 -5.91 22.80
CA ALA A 144 3.22 -7.23 22.77
C ALA A 144 1.70 -7.14 22.49
N ASN A 145 1.06 -6.00 22.79
CA ASN A 145 -0.38 -5.80 22.58
C ASN A 145 -0.71 -5.13 21.24
N SER A 146 0.27 -4.64 20.51
CA SER A 146 0.06 -3.91 19.24
C SER A 146 -0.84 -4.65 18.24
N PRO A 147 -0.77 -6.00 18.08
CA PRO A 147 -1.67 -6.72 17.18
C PRO A 147 -3.15 -6.66 17.60
N ASN A 148 -3.42 -6.48 18.90
CA ASN A 148 -4.78 -6.38 19.45
C ASN A 148 -5.33 -4.96 19.42
N ALA A 149 -4.47 -3.96 19.34
CA ALA A 149 -4.82 -2.56 19.48
C ALA A 149 -4.83 -1.80 18.16
N GLY A 150 -3.97 -2.18 17.22
CA GLY A 150 -3.72 -1.43 16.01
C GLY A 150 -3.76 -2.26 14.71
N VAL A 151 -3.73 -1.55 13.59
CA VAL A 151 -3.66 -2.12 12.24
C VAL A 151 -2.56 -1.44 11.44
N SER A 152 -1.90 -2.16 10.54
CA SER A 152 -0.90 -1.56 9.65
C SER A 152 -1.56 -0.79 8.49
N TYR A 153 -1.25 0.49 8.37
CA TYR A 153 -1.70 1.29 7.23
C TYR A 153 -1.02 0.87 5.91
N TYR A 154 0.10 0.16 5.94
CA TYR A 154 0.68 -0.49 4.77
C TYR A 154 -0.22 -1.63 4.28
N THR A 155 -0.45 -2.64 5.13
CA THR A 155 -1.12 -3.87 4.71
C THR A 155 -2.63 -3.69 4.56
N LYS A 156 -3.33 -3.07 5.55
CA LYS A 156 -4.76 -2.75 5.39
C LYS A 156 -4.96 -1.71 4.29
N GLY A 157 -4.05 -0.73 4.16
CA GLY A 157 -4.10 0.26 3.08
C GLY A 157 -3.97 -0.37 1.69
N ALA A 158 -3.13 -1.39 1.51
CA ALA A 158 -3.05 -2.14 0.25
C ALA A 158 -4.35 -2.87 -0.08
N LEU A 159 -5.04 -3.43 0.93
CA LEU A 159 -6.35 -4.07 0.73
C LEU A 159 -7.46 -3.04 0.43
N VAL A 160 -7.41 -1.86 1.03
CA VAL A 160 -8.32 -0.74 0.70
C VAL A 160 -8.09 -0.27 -0.73
N ALA A 161 -6.83 -0.15 -1.17
CA ALA A 161 -6.49 0.19 -2.55
C ALA A 161 -7.00 -0.85 -3.54
N LEU A 162 -6.85 -2.15 -3.22
CA LEU A 162 -7.42 -3.23 -4.02
C LEU A 162 -8.94 -3.14 -4.07
N ALA A 163 -9.62 -2.99 -2.92
CA ALA A 163 -11.07 -2.88 -2.88
C ALA A 163 -11.57 -1.69 -3.70
N LEU A 164 -10.89 -0.54 -3.60
CA LEU A 164 -11.21 0.64 -4.40
C LEU A 164 -11.03 0.37 -5.90
N ASP A 165 -9.89 -0.18 -6.33
CA ASP A 165 -9.64 -0.49 -7.75
C ASP A 165 -10.67 -1.47 -8.32
N LEU A 166 -11.06 -2.49 -7.55
CA LEU A 166 -12.12 -3.43 -7.95
C LEU A 166 -13.50 -2.76 -8.01
N THR A 167 -13.84 -1.91 -7.04
CA THR A 167 -15.10 -1.13 -7.05
C THR A 167 -15.19 -0.22 -8.27
N LEU A 168 -14.10 0.48 -8.60
CA LEU A 168 -14.02 1.34 -9.78
C LEU A 168 -14.20 0.56 -11.08
N ARG A 169 -13.59 -0.62 -11.17
CA ARG A 169 -13.67 -1.49 -12.36
C ARG A 169 -15.04 -2.17 -12.53
N ALA A 170 -15.74 -2.41 -11.43
CA ALA A 170 -17.08 -3.01 -11.44
C ALA A 170 -18.20 -1.98 -11.74
N ALA A 171 -17.89 -0.69 -11.77
CA ALA A 171 -18.87 0.36 -12.07
C ALA A 171 -19.42 0.25 -13.51
N PRO A 172 -20.63 0.76 -13.78
CA PRO A 172 -21.20 0.79 -15.14
C PRO A 172 -20.31 1.51 -16.16
N GLU A 173 -19.65 2.57 -15.74
CA GLU A 173 -18.55 3.22 -16.46
C GLU A 173 -17.26 2.86 -15.73
N PRO A 174 -16.50 1.84 -16.21
CA PRO A 174 -15.34 1.34 -15.49
C PRO A 174 -14.18 2.34 -15.49
N HIS A 175 -13.65 2.57 -14.30
CA HIS A 175 -12.41 3.32 -14.07
C HIS A 175 -11.38 2.43 -13.37
N SER A 176 -10.20 2.97 -13.15
CA SER A 176 -9.12 2.29 -12.42
C SER A 176 -8.48 3.23 -11.40
N LEU A 177 -7.88 2.63 -10.39
CA LEU A 177 -7.04 3.37 -9.45
C LEU A 177 -5.87 4.08 -10.17
N ALA A 178 -5.39 3.56 -11.30
CA ALA A 178 -4.32 4.20 -12.06
C ALA A 178 -4.73 5.59 -12.59
N GLU A 179 -5.98 5.75 -13.06
CA GLU A 179 -6.48 7.06 -13.52
C GLU A 179 -6.52 8.08 -12.38
N ILE A 180 -6.90 7.65 -11.17
CA ILE A 180 -6.85 8.51 -9.99
C ILE A 180 -5.38 8.88 -9.65
N MET A 181 -4.45 7.94 -9.78
CA MET A 181 -3.01 8.20 -9.54
C MET A 181 -2.42 9.15 -10.56
N ASP A 182 -2.82 9.06 -11.84
CA ASP A 182 -2.43 9.99 -12.90
C ASP A 182 -2.96 11.41 -12.60
N ALA A 183 -4.24 11.52 -12.25
CA ALA A 183 -4.84 12.80 -11.84
C ALA A 183 -4.20 13.39 -10.57
N LEU A 184 -3.82 12.52 -9.61
CA LEU A 184 -3.11 12.93 -8.40
C LEU A 184 -1.71 13.49 -8.74
N TRP A 185 -1.04 12.87 -9.68
CA TRP A 185 0.24 13.37 -10.20
C TRP A 185 0.07 14.72 -10.87
N ASP A 186 -0.87 14.86 -11.80
CA ASP A 186 -1.08 16.09 -12.56
C ASP A 186 -1.51 17.27 -11.68
N ARG A 187 -2.35 17.00 -10.67
CA ARG A 187 -2.86 18.04 -9.78
C ARG A 187 -1.84 18.49 -8.74
N TYR A 188 -1.05 17.55 -8.20
CA TYR A 188 -0.19 17.81 -7.05
C TYR A 188 1.30 17.54 -7.33
N GLY A 189 1.65 16.32 -7.75
CA GLY A 189 3.04 15.88 -7.87
C GLY A 189 3.85 16.66 -8.89
N ALA A 190 3.29 16.87 -10.09
CA ALA A 190 3.93 17.62 -11.17
C ALA A 190 4.09 19.11 -10.83
N ARG A 191 3.26 19.63 -9.94
CA ARG A 191 3.23 21.03 -9.53
C ARG A 191 3.97 21.30 -8.22
N ASP A 192 4.53 20.26 -7.61
CA ASP A 192 5.18 20.31 -6.29
C ASP A 192 4.27 20.91 -5.19
N VAL A 193 2.98 20.56 -5.23
CA VAL A 193 1.95 20.97 -4.26
C VAL A 193 1.58 19.77 -3.39
N GLY A 194 1.42 19.99 -2.09
CA GLY A 194 1.04 18.92 -1.16
C GLY A 194 -0.42 18.53 -1.31
N VAL A 195 -0.70 17.23 -1.17
CA VAL A 195 -2.06 16.66 -1.21
C VAL A 195 -2.76 16.98 0.13
N PRO A 196 -3.91 17.67 0.14
CA PRO A 196 -4.72 17.86 1.35
C PRO A 196 -5.16 16.53 1.95
N GLU A 197 -5.57 16.53 3.22
CA GLU A 197 -6.01 15.30 3.93
C GLU A 197 -7.17 14.58 3.23
N ASP A 198 -8.08 15.31 2.60
CA ASP A 198 -9.23 14.83 1.85
C ASP A 198 -9.01 14.82 0.32
N GLY A 199 -7.84 15.28 -0.14
CA GLY A 199 -7.57 15.51 -1.56
C GLY A 199 -7.62 14.24 -2.41
N PHE A 200 -7.21 13.09 -1.87
CA PHE A 200 -7.31 11.82 -2.57
C PHE A 200 -8.77 11.37 -2.73
N GLU A 201 -9.58 11.47 -1.68
CA GLU A 201 -10.99 11.08 -1.69
C GLU A 201 -11.80 11.96 -2.66
N GLN A 202 -11.58 13.28 -2.62
CA GLN A 202 -12.21 14.23 -3.56
C GLN A 202 -11.84 13.87 -5.00
N LEU A 203 -10.57 13.60 -5.25
CA LEU A 203 -10.10 13.26 -6.59
C LEU A 203 -10.65 11.93 -7.08
N ALA A 204 -10.78 10.94 -6.18
CA ALA A 204 -11.37 9.65 -6.52
C ALA A 204 -12.83 9.78 -6.94
N ASN A 205 -13.61 10.58 -6.23
CA ASN A 205 -15.00 10.90 -6.61
C ASN A 205 -15.08 11.64 -7.95
N GLU A 206 -14.22 12.64 -8.15
CA GLU A 206 -14.19 13.47 -9.35
C GLU A 206 -13.84 12.67 -10.60
N VAL A 207 -12.78 11.85 -10.53
CA VAL A 207 -12.30 11.06 -11.68
C VAL A 207 -13.28 9.95 -12.04
N SER A 208 -13.86 9.28 -11.04
CA SER A 208 -14.77 8.14 -11.28
C SER A 208 -16.22 8.54 -11.51
N GLY A 209 -16.63 9.76 -11.13
CA GLY A 209 -18.03 10.16 -11.10
C GLY A 209 -18.88 9.42 -10.06
N LEU A 210 -18.28 8.59 -9.21
CA LEU A 210 -18.96 7.82 -8.17
C LEU A 210 -19.02 8.59 -6.85
N ASP A 211 -20.06 8.36 -6.06
CA ASP A 211 -20.07 8.73 -4.65
C ASP A 211 -19.41 7.64 -3.82
N LEU A 212 -18.13 7.84 -3.50
CA LEU A 212 -17.32 6.93 -2.68
C LEU A 212 -17.35 7.30 -1.19
N GLY A 213 -18.18 8.24 -0.77
CA GLY A 213 -18.23 8.74 0.60
C GLY A 213 -18.46 7.64 1.64
N ALA A 214 -19.40 6.72 1.39
CA ALA A 214 -19.67 5.57 2.25
C ALA A 214 -18.49 4.59 2.29
N PHE A 215 -17.84 4.34 1.14
CA PHE A 215 -16.65 3.51 1.06
C PHE A 215 -15.53 4.04 1.96
N PHE A 216 -15.18 5.32 1.83
CA PHE A 216 -14.12 5.91 2.65
C PHE A 216 -14.52 6.05 4.13
N ALA A 217 -15.80 6.27 4.42
CA ALA A 217 -16.29 6.31 5.79
C ALA A 217 -16.07 4.97 6.51
N GLY A 218 -16.43 3.85 5.91
CA GLY A 218 -16.24 2.51 6.48
C GLY A 218 -14.78 2.03 6.45
N ALA A 219 -14.16 2.06 5.27
CA ALA A 219 -12.84 1.47 5.04
C ALA A 219 -11.68 2.25 5.65
N VAL A 220 -11.77 3.59 5.68
CA VAL A 220 -10.66 4.48 6.09
C VAL A 220 -10.90 5.12 7.45
N ARG A 221 -12.07 5.72 7.68
CA ARG A 221 -12.40 6.40 8.94
C ARG A 221 -13.02 5.46 9.98
N GLY A 222 -13.72 4.42 9.52
CA GLY A 222 -14.27 3.34 10.33
C GLY A 222 -13.30 2.17 10.50
N THR A 223 -13.84 1.09 11.05
CA THR A 223 -13.14 -0.18 11.27
C THR A 223 -13.79 -1.35 10.54
N ASP A 224 -14.63 -1.07 9.55
CA ASP A 224 -15.35 -2.08 8.81
C ASP A 224 -14.38 -3.00 8.06
N ASP A 225 -14.74 -4.27 7.98
CA ASP A 225 -14.06 -5.21 7.09
C ASP A 225 -14.46 -4.90 5.63
N LEU A 226 -13.51 -5.09 4.72
CA LEU A 226 -13.72 -4.80 3.31
C LEU A 226 -14.53 -5.92 2.64
N PRO A 227 -15.45 -5.63 1.71
CA PRO A 227 -16.24 -6.63 0.99
C PRO A 227 -15.42 -7.33 -0.11
N LEU A 228 -14.20 -7.79 0.25
CA LEU A 228 -13.25 -8.34 -0.72
C LEU A 228 -13.68 -9.69 -1.26
N LYS A 229 -14.51 -10.43 -0.52
CA LYS A 229 -15.03 -11.72 -0.99
C LYS A 229 -15.93 -11.54 -2.21
N GLU A 230 -16.84 -10.59 -2.11
CA GLU A 230 -17.80 -10.22 -3.17
C GLU A 230 -17.05 -9.57 -4.35
N LEU A 231 -16.24 -8.56 -4.07
CA LEU A 231 -15.48 -7.84 -5.09
C LEU A 231 -14.55 -8.77 -5.89
N LEU A 232 -13.85 -9.69 -5.24
CA LEU A 232 -12.97 -10.64 -5.93
C LEU A 232 -13.76 -11.66 -6.76
N ALA A 233 -14.94 -12.08 -6.28
CA ALA A 233 -15.81 -13.01 -7.01
C ALA A 233 -16.29 -12.44 -8.35
N ASP A 234 -16.57 -11.14 -8.42
CA ASP A 234 -16.96 -10.44 -9.66
C ASP A 234 -15.86 -10.53 -10.74
N PHE A 235 -14.61 -10.73 -10.32
CA PHE A 235 -13.45 -10.92 -11.19
C PHE A 235 -12.97 -12.37 -11.27
N GLY A 236 -13.78 -13.33 -10.87
CA GLY A 236 -13.51 -14.76 -10.98
C GLY A 236 -12.51 -15.32 -9.94
N VAL A 237 -12.27 -14.60 -8.83
CA VAL A 237 -11.37 -15.04 -7.77
C VAL A 237 -12.19 -15.41 -6.52
N ALA A 238 -12.14 -16.70 -6.14
CA ALA A 238 -12.78 -17.17 -4.91
C ALA A 238 -11.89 -16.91 -3.70
N LEU A 239 -12.42 -16.20 -2.69
CA LEU A 239 -11.77 -16.00 -1.39
C LEU A 239 -12.40 -16.93 -0.35
N GLU A 240 -11.59 -17.85 0.18
CA GLU A 240 -11.97 -18.75 1.25
C GLU A 240 -11.14 -18.44 2.52
N MET A 241 -11.85 -18.27 3.63
CA MET A 241 -11.23 -18.17 4.96
C MET A 241 -11.16 -19.57 5.57
N ARG A 242 -9.96 -20.02 5.89
CA ARG A 242 -9.75 -21.29 6.61
C ARG A 242 -9.40 -21.03 8.06
N ALA A 243 -10.00 -21.81 8.95
CA ALA A 243 -9.74 -21.79 10.40
C ALA A 243 -8.29 -22.18 10.73
#